data_d320ebdb69ae094640b124cc5cc55874
#
_entry.id   d320ebdb69ae094640b124cc5cc55874
#
_cell.length_a   1.000
_cell.length_b   1.000
_cell.length_c   1.000
_cell.angle_alpha   90.00
_cell.angle_beta   90.00
_cell.angle_gamma   90.00
#
_symmetry.space_group_name_H-M   'P 1'
#
loop_
_entity.id
_entity.type
_entity.pdbx_description
1 polymer ?
#
loop_
_entity_poly.entity_id
_entity_poly.type
_entity_poly.pdbx_seq_one_letter_code
_entity_poly.pdbx_strand_id
1 'polypeptide(L)'
;MFTHKAAALPQKKRALRGRRLVVVDIENVVGGAVLTTEQAVGAHLAIEVVAALDGSEHVVVGTSHIGAVSSGLGWRGPRLVVRSGENGADLALLDVLIEERVEERFDEVVLVSGDGIFAEAIAALGTAGVNVTVVAPAGRCSRRLRLAAHRTITFDPLLVSFGGAA
;
A
#
# COMPACT_ATOMS: atom_id res chain seq x y z
N MET A 1 -10.78 -54.42 8.31
CA MET A 1 -11.28 -53.03 8.22
C MET A 1 -10.06 -52.12 8.33
N PHE A 2 -9.45 -51.74 7.17
CA PHE A 2 -8.23 -50.95 7.13
C PHE A 2 -8.62 -49.51 6.85
N THR A 3 -8.49 -48.64 7.86
CA THR A 3 -8.66 -47.18 7.73
C THR A 3 -7.38 -46.62 7.11
N HIS A 4 -7.42 -46.28 5.82
CA HIS A 4 -6.39 -45.47 5.21
C HIS A 4 -6.46 -44.04 5.75
N LYS A 5 -5.54 -43.71 6.64
CA LYS A 5 -5.26 -42.32 7.05
C LYS A 5 -4.60 -41.65 5.85
N ALA A 6 -5.34 -40.80 5.16
CA ALA A 6 -4.79 -39.96 4.10
C ALA A 6 -3.68 -39.08 4.70
N ALA A 7 -2.45 -39.33 4.31
CA ALA A 7 -1.32 -38.49 4.67
C ALA A 7 -1.50 -37.13 3.97
N ALA A 8 -1.70 -36.09 4.72
CA ALA A 8 -1.67 -34.72 4.22
C ALA A 8 -0.30 -34.48 3.59
N LEU A 9 -0.29 -34.16 2.31
CA LEU A 9 0.92 -33.76 1.60
C LEU A 9 1.55 -32.55 2.32
N PRO A 10 2.85 -32.55 2.57
CA PRO A 10 3.50 -31.40 3.17
C PRO A 10 3.33 -30.21 2.26
N GLN A 11 2.59 -29.21 2.72
CA GLN A 11 2.55 -27.92 2.06
C GLN A 11 4.01 -27.44 1.96
N LYS A 12 4.52 -27.34 0.73
CA LYS A 12 5.82 -26.74 0.45
C LYS A 12 5.80 -25.34 1.10
N LYS A 13 6.48 -25.18 2.23
CA LYS A 13 6.80 -23.87 2.79
C LYS A 13 7.55 -23.10 1.71
N ARG A 14 6.84 -22.20 1.08
CA ARG A 14 7.27 -21.42 -0.06
C ARG A 14 8.47 -20.57 0.39
N ALA A 15 9.61 -20.75 -0.26
CA ALA A 15 10.81 -19.97 -0.06
C ALA A 15 10.64 -18.56 -0.67
N LEU A 16 9.70 -17.76 -0.13
CA LEU A 16 9.41 -16.39 -0.50
C LEU A 16 9.49 -15.48 0.75
N ARG A 17 10.38 -15.82 1.68
CA ARG A 17 10.62 -14.96 2.84
C ARG A 17 11.17 -13.61 2.37
N GLY A 18 10.46 -12.56 2.71
CA GLY A 18 10.90 -11.18 2.53
C GLY A 18 10.27 -10.43 1.34
N ARG A 19 9.26 -10.97 0.66
CA ARG A 19 8.56 -10.20 -0.38
C ARG A 19 7.64 -9.17 0.25
N ARG A 20 7.90 -7.91 -0.10
CA ARG A 20 7.18 -6.75 0.42
C ARG A 20 6.38 -6.08 -0.70
N LEU A 21 5.09 -5.87 -0.45
CA LEU A 21 4.22 -5.06 -1.30
C LEU A 21 4.00 -3.71 -0.62
N VAL A 22 4.18 -2.64 -1.38
CA VAL A 22 3.87 -1.28 -0.92
C VAL A 22 2.72 -0.75 -1.77
N VAL A 23 1.61 -0.43 -1.12
CA VAL A 23 0.40 0.07 -1.75
C VAL A 23 0.22 1.52 -1.32
N VAL A 24 0.21 2.43 -2.28
CA VAL A 24 0.25 3.87 -2.03
C VAL A 24 -0.99 4.55 -2.60
N ASP A 25 -1.79 5.11 -1.73
CA ASP A 25 -2.81 6.09 -2.06
C ASP A 25 -2.16 7.49 -2.09
N ILE A 26 -1.67 7.86 -3.27
CA ILE A 26 -0.88 9.09 -3.41
C ILE A 26 -1.70 10.36 -3.13
N GLU A 27 -3.01 10.32 -3.41
CA GLU A 27 -3.89 11.46 -3.15
C GLU A 27 -4.10 11.69 -1.65
N ASN A 28 -4.16 10.62 -0.86
CA ASN A 28 -4.19 10.73 0.60
C ASN A 28 -2.88 11.29 1.16
N VAL A 29 -1.75 10.90 0.58
CA VAL A 29 -0.42 11.40 0.97
C VAL A 29 -0.28 12.89 0.69
N VAL A 30 -0.65 13.30 -0.52
CA VAL A 30 -0.59 14.71 -0.95
C VAL A 30 -1.65 15.57 -0.28
N GLY A 31 -2.78 14.97 0.09
CA GLY A 31 -3.93 15.65 0.70
C GLY A 31 -4.95 16.16 -0.31
N GLY A 32 -4.98 15.57 -1.50
CA GLY A 32 -5.90 15.88 -2.59
C GLY A 32 -5.40 15.37 -3.93
N ALA A 33 -6.02 15.80 -5.02
CA ALA A 33 -5.59 15.40 -6.36
C ALA A 33 -4.14 15.81 -6.63
N VAL A 34 -3.39 14.92 -7.30
CA VAL A 34 -2.00 15.17 -7.69
C VAL A 34 -1.98 15.99 -8.98
N LEU A 35 -1.84 17.29 -8.83
CA LEU A 35 -1.94 18.23 -9.96
C LEU A 35 -0.59 18.47 -10.66
N THR A 36 0.52 18.27 -9.96
CA THR A 36 1.86 18.53 -10.48
C THR A 36 2.81 17.36 -10.26
N THR A 37 3.82 17.29 -11.12
CA THR A 37 4.88 16.29 -10.99
C THR A 37 5.67 16.47 -9.69
N GLU A 38 5.88 17.69 -9.24
CA GLU A 38 6.58 18.02 -7.99
C GLU A 38 5.86 17.46 -6.76
N GLN A 39 4.53 17.48 -6.74
CA GLN A 39 3.76 16.83 -5.67
C GLN A 39 4.02 15.31 -5.63
N ALA A 40 4.06 14.67 -6.79
CA ALA A 40 4.33 13.24 -6.87
C ALA A 40 5.78 12.91 -6.47
N VAL A 41 6.76 13.73 -6.87
CA VAL A 41 8.15 13.61 -6.44
C VAL A 41 8.26 13.76 -4.92
N GLY A 42 7.61 14.78 -4.35
CA GLY A 42 7.60 15.00 -2.90
C GLY A 42 6.99 13.82 -2.14
N ALA A 43 5.87 13.28 -2.63
CA ALA A 43 5.25 12.09 -2.05
C ALA A 43 6.18 10.87 -2.12
N HIS A 44 6.81 10.63 -3.27
CA HIS A 44 7.78 9.54 -3.46
C HIS A 44 8.90 9.62 -2.43
N LEU A 45 9.61 10.76 -2.37
CA LEU A 45 10.74 10.95 -1.46
C LEU A 45 10.34 10.79 0.02
N ALA A 46 9.19 11.33 0.41
CA ALA A 46 8.69 11.17 1.76
C ALA A 46 8.40 9.71 2.10
N ILE A 47 7.76 8.98 1.20
CA ILE A 47 7.41 7.57 1.39
C ILE A 47 8.66 6.70 1.41
N GLU A 48 9.63 6.95 0.52
CA GLU A 48 10.90 6.24 0.48
C GLU A 48 11.61 6.27 1.84
N VAL A 49 11.63 7.43 2.48
CA VAL A 49 12.22 7.59 3.82
C VAL A 49 11.38 6.94 4.92
N VAL A 50 10.08 7.27 4.97
CA VAL A 50 9.20 6.87 6.07
C VAL A 50 8.90 5.37 6.06
N ALA A 51 8.71 4.79 4.88
CA ALA A 51 8.48 3.36 4.72
C ALA A 51 9.79 2.57 4.59
N ALA A 52 10.94 3.22 4.62
CA ALA A 52 12.27 2.64 4.46
C ALA A 52 12.35 1.72 3.23
N LEU A 53 12.06 2.29 2.05
CA LEU A 53 12.12 1.55 0.80
C LEU A 53 13.59 1.37 0.39
N ASP A 54 13.96 0.19 -0.10
CA ASP A 54 15.31 -0.14 -0.57
C ASP A 54 15.37 -0.47 -2.06
N GLY A 55 14.22 -0.40 -2.75
CA GLY A 55 14.08 -0.67 -4.18
C GLY A 55 13.80 -2.14 -4.52
N SER A 56 13.72 -3.02 -3.54
CA SER A 56 13.37 -4.44 -3.74
C SER A 56 11.87 -4.71 -3.70
N GLU A 57 11.09 -3.72 -3.27
CA GLU A 57 9.66 -3.85 -3.09
C GLU A 57 8.87 -3.84 -4.40
N HIS A 58 7.71 -4.48 -4.36
CA HIS A 58 6.68 -4.26 -5.36
C HIS A 58 5.85 -3.05 -4.93
N VAL A 59 5.93 -1.96 -5.69
CA VAL A 59 5.18 -0.74 -5.39
C VAL A 59 4.02 -0.58 -6.35
N VAL A 60 2.83 -0.34 -5.79
CA VAL A 60 1.61 -0.01 -6.53
C VAL A 60 1.11 1.34 -6.05
N VAL A 61 0.92 2.26 -6.98
CA VAL A 61 0.42 3.61 -6.69
C VAL A 61 -0.96 3.78 -7.30
N GLY A 62 -1.93 4.13 -6.46
CA GLY A 62 -3.29 4.45 -6.88
C GLY A 62 -3.50 5.95 -7.02
N THR A 63 -4.15 6.36 -8.10
CA THR A 63 -4.49 7.75 -8.37
C THR A 63 -5.75 7.86 -9.23
N SER A 64 -6.37 9.03 -9.23
CA SER A 64 -7.42 9.38 -10.19
C SER A 64 -6.84 9.70 -11.57
N HIS A 65 -7.71 9.87 -12.57
CA HIS A 65 -7.28 10.31 -13.91
C HIS A 65 -6.57 11.67 -13.90
N ILE A 66 -6.97 12.57 -13.01
CA ILE A 66 -6.36 13.89 -12.88
C ILE A 66 -4.89 13.76 -12.49
N GLY A 67 -4.57 12.85 -11.55
CA GLY A 67 -3.22 12.67 -11.05
C GLY A 67 -2.36 11.70 -11.86
N ALA A 68 -2.93 10.98 -12.84
CA ALA A 68 -2.25 9.86 -13.50
C ALA A 68 -0.92 10.25 -14.16
N VAL A 69 -0.91 11.32 -14.94
CA VAL A 69 0.30 11.79 -15.66
C VAL A 69 1.34 12.29 -14.66
N SER A 70 0.95 13.16 -13.74
CA SER A 70 1.85 13.74 -12.74
C SER A 70 2.45 12.65 -11.84
N SER A 71 1.64 11.69 -11.39
CA SER A 71 2.09 10.57 -10.57
C SER A 71 3.06 9.66 -11.34
N GLY A 72 2.76 9.33 -12.60
CA GLY A 72 3.63 8.48 -13.42
C GLY A 72 4.95 9.13 -13.80
N LEU A 73 4.98 10.44 -13.96
CA LEU A 73 6.21 11.19 -14.24
C LEU A 73 7.05 11.43 -12.96
N GLY A 74 6.40 11.74 -11.85
CA GLY A 74 7.07 12.07 -10.59
C GLY A 74 7.54 10.84 -9.80
N TRP A 75 6.94 9.68 -10.04
CA TRP A 75 7.37 8.43 -9.44
C TRP A 75 7.45 7.33 -10.49
N ARG A 76 8.60 7.18 -11.11
CA ARG A 76 8.86 6.16 -12.12
C ARG A 76 9.20 4.81 -11.49
N GLY A 77 8.69 3.74 -12.10
CA GLY A 77 8.96 2.37 -11.69
C GLY A 77 7.78 1.64 -11.06
N PRO A 78 6.98 2.24 -10.17
CA PRO A 78 5.78 1.59 -9.63
C PRO A 78 4.76 1.24 -10.70
N ARG A 79 3.98 0.20 -10.41
CA ARG A 79 2.73 -0.04 -11.13
C ARG A 79 1.72 1.03 -10.76
N LEU A 80 1.22 1.76 -11.74
CA LEU A 80 0.17 2.75 -11.56
C LEU A 80 -1.20 2.11 -11.79
N VAL A 81 -2.11 2.27 -10.84
CA VAL A 81 -3.52 1.91 -11.00
C VAL A 81 -4.36 3.19 -10.98
N VAL A 82 -5.21 3.34 -11.99
CA VAL A 82 -5.95 4.58 -12.23
C VAL A 82 -7.43 4.27 -12.33
N ARG A 83 -8.24 4.95 -11.53
CA ARG A 83 -9.69 4.83 -11.59
C ARG A 83 -10.34 6.18 -11.29
N SER A 84 -11.30 6.58 -12.14
CA SER A 84 -12.08 7.80 -11.95
C SER A 84 -13.28 7.59 -11.04
N GLY A 85 -13.81 8.70 -10.57
CA GLY A 85 -15.00 8.74 -9.75
C GLY A 85 -14.67 8.92 -8.26
N GLU A 86 -15.71 9.05 -7.48
CA GLU A 86 -15.60 9.14 -6.03
C GLU A 86 -14.89 7.88 -5.48
N ASN A 87 -13.86 8.08 -4.68
CA ASN A 87 -13.00 7.01 -4.16
C ASN A 87 -12.39 6.09 -5.23
N GLY A 88 -12.26 6.56 -6.47
CA GLY A 88 -11.79 5.72 -7.57
C GLY A 88 -10.41 5.13 -7.32
N ALA A 89 -9.44 5.95 -6.89
CA ALA A 89 -8.10 5.51 -6.54
C ALA A 89 -8.11 4.45 -5.42
N ASP A 90 -8.90 4.68 -4.37
CA ASP A 90 -9.03 3.74 -3.24
C ASP A 90 -9.61 2.40 -3.69
N LEU A 91 -10.66 2.43 -4.51
CA LEU A 91 -11.28 1.21 -5.05
C LEU A 91 -10.31 0.43 -5.94
N ALA A 92 -9.50 1.11 -6.75
CA ALA A 92 -8.48 0.46 -7.56
C ALA A 92 -7.40 -0.22 -6.70
N LEU A 93 -7.00 0.41 -5.58
CA LEU A 93 -6.06 -0.18 -4.64
C LEU A 93 -6.69 -1.31 -3.82
N LEU A 94 -7.98 -1.21 -3.47
CA LEU A 94 -8.71 -2.31 -2.83
C LEU A 94 -8.78 -3.54 -3.73
N ASP A 95 -9.01 -3.37 -5.03
CA ASP A 95 -8.98 -4.48 -5.99
C ASP A 95 -7.62 -5.19 -5.97
N VAL A 96 -6.51 -4.43 -5.89
CA VAL A 96 -5.17 -5.03 -5.73
C VAL A 96 -5.05 -5.85 -4.45
N LEU A 97 -5.50 -5.31 -3.31
CA LEU A 97 -5.37 -5.97 -2.02
C LEU A 97 -6.26 -7.22 -1.89
N ILE A 98 -7.43 -7.23 -2.53
CA ILE A 98 -8.45 -8.29 -2.38
C ILE A 98 -8.34 -9.34 -3.49
N GLU A 99 -8.18 -8.91 -4.76
CA GLU A 99 -8.32 -9.80 -5.92
C GLU A 99 -6.98 -10.43 -6.35
N GLU A 100 -5.84 -9.84 -6.01
CA GLU A 100 -4.55 -10.27 -6.52
C GLU A 100 -3.84 -11.33 -5.64
N ARG A 101 -4.56 -11.96 -4.71
CA ARG A 101 -4.04 -13.02 -3.84
C ARG A 101 -2.74 -12.61 -3.14
N VAL A 102 -2.77 -11.42 -2.54
CA VAL A 102 -1.61 -10.79 -1.89
C VAL A 102 -1.03 -11.69 -0.81
N GLU A 103 -1.88 -12.37 -0.05
CA GLU A 103 -1.51 -13.28 1.04
C GLU A 103 -0.70 -14.50 0.57
N GLU A 104 -0.77 -14.85 -0.71
CA GLU A 104 0.01 -15.97 -1.27
C GLU A 104 1.35 -15.51 -1.85
N ARG A 105 1.50 -14.23 -2.10
CA ARG A 105 2.61 -13.65 -2.85
C ARG A 105 3.57 -12.85 -1.99
N PHE A 106 3.09 -12.27 -0.90
CA PHE A 106 3.85 -11.36 -0.06
C PHE A 106 3.77 -11.75 1.41
N ASP A 107 4.85 -11.54 2.13
CA ASP A 107 4.93 -11.76 3.58
C ASP A 107 4.64 -10.47 4.35
N GLU A 108 4.87 -9.33 3.70
CA GLU A 108 4.67 -8.00 4.27
C GLU A 108 3.92 -7.09 3.29
N VAL A 109 2.99 -6.33 3.84
CA VAL A 109 2.28 -5.25 3.14
C VAL A 109 2.48 -3.96 3.89
N VAL A 110 2.87 -2.92 3.18
CA VAL A 110 2.86 -1.53 3.65
C VAL A 110 1.75 -0.79 2.91
N LEU A 111 0.73 -0.38 3.62
CA LEU A 111 -0.30 0.50 3.09
C LEU A 111 0.05 1.94 3.45
N VAL A 112 0.21 2.79 2.46
CA VAL A 112 0.42 4.22 2.63
C VAL A 112 -0.89 4.95 2.35
N SER A 113 -1.70 5.05 3.35
CA SER A 113 -2.99 5.78 3.40
C SER A 113 -3.50 5.85 4.83
N GLY A 114 -4.28 6.86 5.14
CA GLY A 114 -5.00 6.97 6.42
C GLY A 114 -6.49 6.63 6.31
N ASP A 115 -6.98 6.29 5.11
CA ASP A 115 -8.42 6.10 4.88
C ASP A 115 -8.94 4.80 5.49
N GLY A 116 -10.06 4.91 6.21
CA GLY A 116 -10.74 3.77 6.83
C GLY A 116 -11.36 2.77 5.85
N ILE A 117 -11.48 3.11 4.57
CA ILE A 117 -11.99 2.21 3.53
C ILE A 117 -11.14 0.93 3.42
N PHE A 118 -9.84 1.02 3.71
CA PHE A 118 -8.92 -0.11 3.67
C PHE A 118 -8.98 -1.05 4.88
N ALA A 119 -9.67 -0.68 5.96
CA ALA A 119 -9.59 -1.38 7.23
C ALA A 119 -9.95 -2.87 7.15
N GLU A 120 -10.98 -3.23 6.38
CA GLU A 120 -11.41 -4.62 6.23
C GLU A 120 -10.40 -5.46 5.45
N ALA A 121 -9.86 -4.93 4.35
CA ALA A 121 -8.83 -5.61 3.55
C ALA A 121 -7.55 -5.82 4.38
N ILE A 122 -7.13 -4.83 5.15
CA ILE A 122 -5.95 -4.90 6.02
C ILE A 122 -6.14 -5.94 7.13
N ALA A 123 -7.32 -5.98 7.77
CA ALA A 123 -7.64 -6.97 8.78
C ALA A 123 -7.65 -8.40 8.20
N ALA A 124 -8.19 -8.58 6.99
CA ALA A 124 -8.21 -9.87 6.30
C ALA A 124 -6.79 -10.36 5.99
N LEU A 125 -5.91 -9.50 5.46
CA LEU A 125 -4.50 -9.83 5.21
C LEU A 125 -3.77 -10.23 6.49
N GLY A 126 -3.97 -9.48 7.58
CA GLY A 126 -3.42 -9.82 8.89
C GLY A 126 -3.87 -11.18 9.40
N THR A 127 -5.15 -11.51 9.24
CA THR A 127 -5.73 -12.83 9.59
C THR A 127 -5.13 -13.94 8.73
N ALA A 128 -4.80 -13.65 7.47
CA ALA A 128 -4.14 -14.60 6.56
C ALA A 128 -2.63 -14.76 6.85
N GLY A 129 -2.07 -14.04 7.82
CA GLY A 129 -0.68 -14.16 8.25
C GLY A 129 0.29 -13.21 7.57
N VAL A 130 -0.22 -12.20 6.85
CA VAL A 130 0.61 -11.14 6.27
C VAL A 130 0.92 -10.10 7.34
N ASN A 131 2.17 -9.69 7.45
CA ASN A 131 2.56 -8.60 8.35
C ASN A 131 2.19 -7.25 7.72
N VAL A 132 1.24 -6.52 8.31
CA VAL A 132 0.74 -5.28 7.74
C VAL A 132 1.18 -4.06 8.54
N THR A 133 1.85 -3.14 7.88
CA THR A 133 2.18 -1.81 8.38
C THR A 133 1.37 -0.75 7.64
N VAL A 134 0.71 0.14 8.38
CA VAL A 134 0.05 1.32 7.83
C VAL A 134 0.96 2.53 8.03
N VAL A 135 1.16 3.31 6.97
CA VAL A 135 1.89 4.57 6.98
C VAL A 135 0.90 5.67 6.61
N ALA A 136 0.70 6.65 7.48
CA ALA A 136 -0.31 7.68 7.27
C ALA A 136 0.18 9.07 7.66
N PRO A 137 -0.31 10.13 7.01
CA PRO A 137 -0.06 11.49 7.46
C PRO A 137 -0.56 11.68 8.90
N ALA A 138 0.19 12.38 9.72
CA ALA A 138 -0.17 12.67 11.11
C ALA A 138 -1.56 13.33 11.19
N GLY A 139 -2.39 12.85 12.10
CA GLY A 139 -3.77 13.33 12.28
C GLY A 139 -4.79 12.85 11.25
N ARG A 140 -4.36 12.10 10.21
CA ARG A 140 -5.26 11.64 9.12
C ARG A 140 -5.38 10.12 9.02
N CYS A 141 -5.05 9.37 10.06
CA CYS A 141 -5.25 7.93 10.10
C CYS A 141 -6.55 7.57 10.82
N SER A 142 -7.45 6.92 10.10
CA SER A 142 -8.70 6.39 10.65
C SER A 142 -8.43 5.43 11.83
N ARG A 143 -9.24 5.54 12.88
CA ARG A 143 -9.15 4.62 14.04
C ARG A 143 -9.34 3.16 13.62
N ARG A 144 -10.29 2.88 12.71
CA ARG A 144 -10.57 1.52 12.21
C ARG A 144 -9.33 0.94 11.52
N LEU A 145 -8.69 1.71 10.65
CA LEU A 145 -7.51 1.30 9.92
C LEU A 145 -6.33 1.04 10.88
N ARG A 146 -6.12 1.92 11.84
CA ARG A 146 -5.07 1.77 12.85
C ARG A 146 -5.24 0.50 13.70
N LEU A 147 -6.47 0.13 14.02
CA LEU A 147 -6.77 -1.09 14.79
C LEU A 147 -6.62 -2.37 13.96
N ALA A 148 -6.75 -2.28 12.63
CA ALA A 148 -6.62 -3.41 11.72
C ALA A 148 -5.15 -3.77 11.42
N ALA A 149 -4.24 -2.81 11.54
CA ALA A 149 -2.82 -3.00 11.22
C ALA A 149 -2.02 -3.59 12.38
N HIS A 150 -0.97 -4.36 12.08
CA HIS A 150 0.00 -4.79 13.08
C HIS A 150 0.84 -3.62 13.61
N ARG A 151 1.13 -2.66 12.76
CA ARG A 151 1.90 -1.47 13.08
C ARG A 151 1.36 -0.26 12.31
N THR A 152 1.39 0.90 12.95
CA THR A 152 1.08 2.18 12.31
C THR A 152 2.24 3.14 12.50
N ILE A 153 2.68 3.76 11.40
CA ILE A 153 3.69 4.82 11.38
C ILE A 153 3.00 6.09 10.89
N THR A 154 3.24 7.20 11.54
CA THR A 154 2.75 8.50 11.09
C THR A 154 3.91 9.39 10.68
N PHE A 155 3.69 10.22 9.66
CA PHE A 155 4.69 11.18 9.19
C PHE A 155 4.09 12.59 9.11
N ASP A 156 4.95 13.60 9.20
CA ASP A 156 4.54 14.99 9.02
C ASP A 156 4.20 15.24 7.54
N PRO A 157 2.97 15.68 7.22
CA PRO A 157 2.58 16.02 5.84
C PRO A 157 3.49 17.04 5.17
N LEU A 158 4.20 17.89 5.93
CA LEU A 158 5.14 18.85 5.40
C LEU A 158 6.33 18.20 4.68
N LEU A 159 6.68 16.95 5.02
CA LEU A 159 7.75 16.22 4.30
C LEU A 159 7.47 16.10 2.81
N VAL A 160 6.20 15.99 2.42
CA VAL A 160 5.78 15.90 1.02
C VAL A 160 6.03 17.23 0.28
N SER A 161 5.87 18.34 0.97
CA SER A 161 6.05 19.68 0.39
C SER A 161 7.53 20.04 0.17
N PHE A 162 8.45 19.51 0.97
CA PHE A 162 9.88 19.81 0.87
C PHE A 162 10.61 18.96 -0.17
N GLY A 163 10.08 17.81 -0.54
CA GLY A 163 10.69 16.93 -1.54
C GLY A 163 10.70 17.49 -2.97
N GLY A 164 9.92 18.52 -3.25
CA GLY A 164 9.87 19.21 -4.56
C GLY A 164 10.74 20.45 -4.68
N ALA A 165 11.52 20.81 -3.66
CA ALA A 165 12.36 22.00 -3.62
C ALA A 165 13.86 21.67 -3.68
N ALA A 166 14.27 20.95 -4.73
CA ALA A 166 15.69 20.73 -5.05
C ALA A 166 15.96 21.07 -6.51
#